data_1f44a81a587b2b9be0d22a1f04592387
#
_entry.id   1f44a81a587b2b9be0d22a1f04592387
#
_cell.length_a   1.000
_cell.length_b   1.000
_cell.length_c   1.000
_cell.angle_alpha   90.00
_cell.angle_beta   90.00
_cell.angle_gamma   90.00
#
_symmetry.space_group_name_H-M   'P 1'
#
loop_
_entity.id
_entity.type
_entity.pdbx_description
1 polymer ?
#
loop_
_entity_poly.entity_id
_entity_poly.type
_entity_poly.pdbx_seq_one_letter_code
_entity_poly.pdbx_strand_id
1 'polypeptide(L)'
;LYLTDVSRPDPSHGYVVAGIDHTYESFATAFPDGRVTTCLAREAPRRGKGFWEKVVAGRAADVSFVLSKLTGAHPAWPGAGLIDPSRVAMAGHSVGGAAAIPAMRTDSRIRAGIDMDGATHAPIPDHGLSRPFLFLGKQFSYTLGTGGAVTTWERDWKLLTGWKRWLLVAGAIHASFTDLGLLADQIGIDTGAGLSGARSLDITRAYVRAFFDQHLRSKPQALLDQPSPRYPEVTFCSPETKTSA
;
A
#
# COMPACT_ATOMS: atom_id res chain seq x y z
N LEU A 1 -5.76 4.80 8.59
CA LEU A 1 -4.49 4.30 9.12
C LEU A 1 -3.39 5.15 8.54
N TYR A 2 -2.70 5.89 9.36
CA TYR A 2 -1.77 6.92 8.92
C TYR A 2 -0.40 6.31 8.67
N LEU A 3 0.09 6.46 7.45
CA LEU A 3 1.49 6.33 7.10
C LEU A 3 2.12 7.75 7.17
N THR A 4 1.98 8.43 8.31
CA THR A 4 2.40 9.83 8.43
C THR A 4 3.90 9.98 8.17
N ASP A 5 4.66 8.95 8.42
CA ASP A 5 6.11 9.03 8.28
C ASP A 5 6.62 8.58 6.90
N VAL A 6 5.85 7.76 6.15
CA VAL A 6 6.08 7.57 4.70
C VAL A 6 5.58 8.80 3.93
N SER A 7 4.58 9.50 4.47
CA SER A 7 3.98 10.71 3.91
C SER A 7 4.59 12.00 4.45
N ARG A 8 5.45 11.97 5.49
CA ARG A 8 6.25 13.17 5.78
C ARG A 8 7.07 13.48 4.54
N PRO A 9 6.84 14.65 3.93
CA PRO A 9 7.75 15.10 2.92
C PRO A 9 9.11 15.27 3.64
N ASP A 10 9.91 14.22 3.59
CA ASP A 10 11.34 14.48 3.72
C ASP A 10 11.66 15.27 2.43
N PRO A 11 11.81 16.59 2.52
CA PRO A 11 12.07 17.42 1.34
C PRO A 11 13.33 16.94 0.62
N SER A 12 14.16 16.10 1.29
CA SER A 12 15.36 15.50 0.72
C SER A 12 15.05 14.46 -0.36
N HIS A 13 13.83 13.88 -0.40
CA HIS A 13 13.50 12.82 -1.35
C HIS A 13 12.65 13.29 -2.55
N GLY A 14 12.09 14.50 -2.52
CA GLY A 14 11.43 15.12 -3.68
C GLY A 14 10.14 14.42 -4.12
N TYR A 15 9.34 13.92 -3.18
CA TYR A 15 7.99 13.38 -3.43
C TYR A 15 6.92 14.30 -2.85
N VAL A 16 5.85 14.51 -3.60
CA VAL A 16 4.58 15.02 -3.08
C VAL A 16 3.73 13.84 -2.67
N VAL A 17 3.24 13.82 -1.44
CA VAL A 17 2.41 12.72 -0.92
C VAL A 17 1.04 13.25 -0.56
N ALA A 18 -0.01 12.61 -1.08
CA ALA A 18 -1.39 12.87 -0.73
C ALA A 18 -1.95 11.68 0.07
N GLY A 19 -2.26 11.92 1.35
CA GLY A 19 -3.01 10.97 2.17
C GLY A 19 -4.51 11.11 1.94
N ILE A 20 -5.22 10.00 1.76
CA ILE A 20 -6.66 9.99 1.53
C ILE A 20 -7.37 9.34 2.71
N ASP A 21 -8.15 10.15 3.45
CA ASP A 21 -9.11 9.66 4.43
C ASP A 21 -10.44 9.36 3.74
N HIS A 22 -10.77 8.07 3.61
CA HIS A 22 -12.01 7.65 3.00
C HIS A 22 -13.19 7.93 3.94
N THR A 23 -14.06 8.86 3.54
CA THR A 23 -15.22 9.28 4.32
C THR A 23 -16.11 8.08 4.64
N TYR A 24 -16.55 7.96 5.90
CA TYR A 24 -17.35 6.86 6.47
C TYR A 24 -16.62 5.50 6.60
N GLU A 25 -15.33 5.44 6.30
CA GLU A 25 -14.52 4.23 6.50
C GLU A 25 -13.48 4.39 7.63
N SER A 26 -13.15 5.62 8.00
CA SER A 26 -12.26 5.95 9.12
C SER A 26 -13.01 5.97 10.44
N PHE A 27 -12.32 5.76 11.56
CA PHE A 27 -12.90 5.83 12.91
C PHE A 27 -13.60 7.18 13.14
N ALA A 28 -12.93 8.27 12.75
CA ALA A 28 -13.49 9.60 12.68
C ALA A 28 -12.72 10.42 11.63
N THR A 29 -13.43 11.23 10.84
CA THR A 29 -12.84 12.22 9.94
C THR A 29 -13.44 13.58 10.24
N ALA A 30 -12.60 14.53 10.65
CA ALA A 30 -13.00 15.90 10.87
C ALA A 30 -12.79 16.74 9.61
N PHE A 31 -13.79 17.53 9.25
CA PHE A 31 -13.76 18.42 8.08
C PHE A 31 -13.52 19.88 8.51
N PRO A 32 -12.97 20.74 7.62
CA PRO A 32 -12.71 22.15 7.94
C PRO A 32 -13.95 22.95 8.37
N ASP A 33 -15.13 22.50 7.98
CA ASP A 33 -16.43 23.10 8.37
C ASP A 33 -16.91 22.67 9.78
N GLY A 34 -16.08 21.88 10.51
CA GLY A 34 -16.39 21.36 11.86
C GLY A 34 -17.24 20.08 11.84
N ARG A 35 -17.68 19.61 10.70
CA ARG A 35 -18.39 18.34 10.58
C ARG A 35 -17.46 17.18 10.87
N VAL A 36 -17.97 16.18 11.60
CA VAL A 36 -17.25 14.92 11.86
C VAL A 36 -18.07 13.75 11.31
N THR A 37 -17.43 12.88 10.57
CA THR A 37 -18.02 11.61 10.12
C THR A 37 -17.35 10.44 10.82
N THR A 38 -18.12 9.36 11.05
CA THR A 38 -17.67 8.13 11.69
C THR A 38 -17.72 6.95 10.72
N CYS A 39 -17.21 5.80 11.13
CA CYS A 39 -17.14 4.60 10.29
C CYS A 39 -18.51 3.90 10.19
N LEU A 40 -19.27 4.19 9.15
CA LEU A 40 -20.53 3.49 8.86
C LEU A 40 -20.31 2.03 8.39
N ALA A 41 -19.13 1.73 7.85
CA ALA A 41 -18.80 0.36 7.44
C ALA A 41 -18.79 -0.63 8.62
N ARG A 42 -18.61 -0.17 9.87
CA ARG A 42 -18.72 -1.01 11.07
C ARG A 42 -20.16 -1.36 11.43
N GLU A 43 -21.09 -0.47 11.10
CA GLU A 43 -22.52 -0.59 11.45
C GLU A 43 -23.30 -1.40 10.40
N ALA A 44 -22.67 -1.73 9.27
CA ALA A 44 -23.30 -2.57 8.25
C ALA A 44 -23.61 -3.98 8.83
N PRO A 45 -24.88 -4.34 9.01
CA PRO A 45 -25.28 -5.47 9.88
C PRO A 45 -24.87 -6.85 9.37
N ARG A 46 -24.44 -6.98 8.12
CA ARG A 46 -23.82 -8.18 7.56
C ARG A 46 -23.00 -7.80 6.34
N ARG A 47 -21.72 -8.03 6.39
CA ARG A 47 -20.82 -7.94 5.22
C ARG A 47 -21.21 -9.01 4.21
N GLY A 48 -22.20 -8.72 3.38
CA GLY A 48 -22.66 -9.62 2.33
C GLY A 48 -21.57 -9.91 1.29
N LYS A 49 -21.82 -10.90 0.45
CA LYS A 49 -20.94 -11.22 -0.70
C LYS A 49 -20.69 -9.93 -1.52
N GLY A 50 -19.45 -9.68 -1.89
CA GLY A 50 -19.07 -8.49 -2.66
C GLY A 50 -18.89 -7.21 -1.84
N PHE A 51 -18.96 -7.27 -0.50
CA PHE A 51 -18.75 -6.08 0.33
C PHE A 51 -17.36 -5.47 0.13
N TRP A 52 -16.31 -6.28 0.21
CA TRP A 52 -14.94 -5.80 0.08
C TRP A 52 -14.60 -5.33 -1.33
N GLU A 53 -15.18 -5.97 -2.36
CA GLU A 53 -15.06 -5.52 -3.75
C GLU A 53 -15.63 -4.11 -3.93
N LYS A 54 -16.76 -3.80 -3.30
CA LYS A 54 -17.35 -2.45 -3.32
C LYS A 54 -16.49 -1.44 -2.57
N VAL A 55 -15.95 -1.83 -1.42
CA VAL A 55 -15.05 -0.96 -0.63
C VAL A 55 -13.81 -0.59 -1.44
N VAL A 56 -13.10 -1.56 -2.00
CA VAL A 56 -11.88 -1.26 -2.78
C VAL A 56 -12.17 -0.52 -4.08
N ALA A 57 -13.33 -0.73 -4.70
CA ALA A 57 -13.77 0.04 -5.86
C ALA A 57 -14.09 1.50 -5.49
N GLY A 58 -14.75 1.73 -4.35
CA GLY A 58 -14.99 3.08 -3.81
C GLY A 58 -13.68 3.81 -3.56
N ARG A 59 -12.71 3.17 -2.89
CA ARG A 59 -11.39 3.75 -2.66
C ARG A 59 -10.64 4.06 -3.96
N ALA A 60 -10.74 3.20 -4.95
CA ALA A 60 -10.16 3.46 -6.28
C ALA A 60 -10.77 4.70 -6.94
N ALA A 61 -12.10 4.89 -6.81
CA ALA A 61 -12.77 6.08 -7.31
C ALA A 61 -12.33 7.34 -6.56
N ASP A 62 -12.17 7.28 -5.23
CA ASP A 62 -11.66 8.39 -4.42
C ASP A 62 -10.24 8.79 -4.86
N VAL A 63 -9.35 7.81 -5.11
CA VAL A 63 -8.00 8.07 -5.63
C VAL A 63 -8.06 8.83 -6.96
N SER A 64 -8.88 8.37 -7.91
CA SER A 64 -9.05 9.03 -9.22
C SER A 64 -9.63 10.44 -9.07
N PHE A 65 -10.57 10.63 -8.14
CA PHE A 65 -11.14 11.95 -7.81
C PHE A 65 -10.05 12.89 -7.27
N VAL A 66 -9.26 12.44 -6.29
CA VAL A 66 -8.17 13.23 -5.69
C VAL A 66 -7.13 13.60 -6.74
N LEU A 67 -6.71 12.64 -7.57
CA LEU A 67 -5.77 12.91 -8.67
C LEU A 67 -6.33 13.96 -9.64
N SER A 68 -7.61 13.89 -9.97
CA SER A 68 -8.26 14.88 -10.85
C SER A 68 -8.30 16.26 -10.21
N LYS A 69 -8.47 16.36 -8.89
CA LYS A 69 -8.43 17.62 -8.14
C LYS A 69 -7.03 18.18 -7.99
N LEU A 70 -6.01 17.33 -7.98
CA LEU A 70 -4.60 17.75 -7.84
C LEU A 70 -3.93 18.08 -9.18
N THR A 71 -4.32 17.39 -10.27
CA THR A 71 -3.63 17.48 -11.57
C THR A 71 -4.49 17.98 -12.73
N GLY A 72 -5.75 18.36 -12.46
CA GLY A 72 -6.69 18.88 -13.46
C GLY A 72 -6.41 20.34 -13.84
N ALA A 73 -7.21 20.89 -14.77
CA ALA A 73 -7.07 22.26 -15.27
C ALA A 73 -7.20 23.35 -14.18
N HIS A 74 -7.97 23.05 -13.12
CA HIS A 74 -8.15 23.94 -11.96
C HIS A 74 -7.81 23.18 -10.67
N PRO A 75 -6.51 23.05 -10.33
CA PRO A 75 -6.08 22.29 -9.17
C PRO A 75 -6.60 22.89 -7.87
N ALA A 76 -7.04 22.01 -6.95
CA ALA A 76 -7.52 22.44 -5.64
C ALA A 76 -6.39 22.79 -4.66
N TRP A 77 -5.12 22.47 -4.98
CA TRP A 77 -3.96 22.72 -4.15
C TRP A 77 -3.01 23.72 -4.83
N PRO A 78 -2.62 24.83 -4.16
CA PRO A 78 -1.72 25.84 -4.74
C PRO A 78 -0.36 25.29 -5.17
N GLY A 79 0.13 24.21 -4.52
CA GLY A 79 1.40 23.55 -4.86
C GLY A 79 1.30 22.53 -6.00
N ALA A 80 0.18 22.45 -6.71
CA ALA A 80 -0.04 21.45 -7.77
C ALA A 80 0.99 21.50 -8.89
N GLY A 81 1.60 22.66 -9.16
CA GLY A 81 2.71 22.80 -10.11
C GLY A 81 3.98 21.99 -9.78
N LEU A 82 4.08 21.47 -8.55
CA LEU A 82 5.16 20.57 -8.12
C LEU A 82 4.90 19.12 -8.54
N ILE A 83 3.67 18.78 -8.93
CA ILE A 83 3.27 17.42 -9.27
C ILE A 83 3.60 17.14 -10.74
N ASP A 84 4.40 16.13 -11.00
CA ASP A 84 4.54 15.54 -12.33
C ASP A 84 3.43 14.49 -12.53
N PRO A 85 2.41 14.77 -13.34
CA PRO A 85 1.27 13.87 -13.52
C PRO A 85 1.63 12.58 -14.26
N SER A 86 2.82 12.50 -14.86
CA SER A 86 3.33 11.28 -15.50
C SER A 86 4.00 10.32 -14.51
N ARG A 87 4.24 10.75 -13.26
CA ARG A 87 4.98 10.03 -12.22
C ARG A 87 4.14 9.83 -10.96
N VAL A 88 2.95 9.28 -11.12
CA VAL A 88 2.03 9.01 -10.02
C VAL A 88 2.07 7.52 -9.65
N ALA A 89 2.13 7.23 -8.37
CA ALA A 89 1.99 5.88 -7.84
C ALA A 89 1.05 5.85 -6.64
N MET A 90 0.59 4.66 -6.29
CA MET A 90 -0.26 4.42 -5.13
C MET A 90 0.41 3.42 -4.20
N ALA A 91 0.40 3.69 -2.91
CA ALA A 91 0.71 2.73 -1.87
C ALA A 91 -0.42 2.72 -0.84
N GLY A 92 -0.66 1.57 -0.25
CA GLY A 92 -1.63 1.47 0.83
C GLY A 92 -1.35 0.28 1.73
N HIS A 93 -1.85 0.37 2.97
CA HIS A 93 -1.81 -0.71 3.93
C HIS A 93 -3.19 -1.36 4.05
N SER A 94 -3.22 -2.70 4.22
CA SER A 94 -4.47 -3.43 4.44
C SER A 94 -5.47 -3.20 3.29
N VAL A 95 -6.69 -2.76 3.57
CA VAL A 95 -7.70 -2.43 2.56
C VAL A 95 -7.23 -1.30 1.62
N GLY A 96 -6.35 -0.39 2.09
CA GLY A 96 -5.71 0.62 1.24
C GLY A 96 -4.78 0.00 0.21
N GLY A 97 -4.01 -1.02 0.59
CA GLY A 97 -3.17 -1.81 -0.31
C GLY A 97 -4.00 -2.62 -1.30
N ALA A 98 -5.04 -3.30 -0.81
CA ALA A 98 -5.99 -4.03 -1.63
C ALA A 98 -6.68 -3.16 -2.69
N ALA A 99 -6.81 -1.84 -2.46
CA ALA A 99 -7.39 -0.90 -3.42
C ALA A 99 -6.41 -0.47 -4.53
N ALA A 100 -5.09 -0.76 -4.40
CA ALA A 100 -4.10 -0.31 -5.38
C ALA A 100 -4.32 -0.93 -6.76
N ILE A 101 -4.59 -2.23 -6.85
CA ILE A 101 -4.88 -2.90 -8.13
C ILE A 101 -6.14 -2.32 -8.80
N PRO A 102 -7.31 -2.23 -8.13
CA PRO A 102 -8.48 -1.57 -8.70
C PRO A 102 -8.21 -0.13 -9.17
N ALA A 103 -7.51 0.68 -8.36
CA ALA A 103 -7.17 2.05 -8.74
C ALA A 103 -6.27 2.11 -9.98
N MET A 104 -5.24 1.28 -10.06
CA MET A 104 -4.39 1.20 -11.25
C MET A 104 -5.16 0.75 -12.49
N ARG A 105 -6.15 -0.12 -12.35
CA ARG A 105 -6.97 -0.60 -13.46
C ARG A 105 -7.90 0.48 -14.00
N THR A 106 -8.47 1.30 -13.13
CA THR A 106 -9.45 2.32 -13.49
C THR A 106 -8.82 3.65 -13.87
N ASP A 107 -7.58 3.92 -13.41
CA ASP A 107 -6.88 5.17 -13.66
C ASP A 107 -5.47 4.91 -14.24
N SER A 108 -5.30 5.20 -15.51
CA SER A 108 -4.03 5.00 -16.21
C SER A 108 -2.91 5.96 -15.77
N ARG A 109 -3.23 7.03 -15.05
CA ARG A 109 -2.25 7.95 -14.47
C ARG A 109 -1.42 7.29 -13.38
N ILE A 110 -1.96 6.28 -12.67
CA ILE A 110 -1.25 5.54 -11.62
C ILE A 110 -0.29 4.56 -12.29
N ARG A 111 0.99 4.86 -12.25
CA ARG A 111 2.04 4.16 -13.00
C ARG A 111 2.62 2.96 -12.26
N ALA A 112 2.50 2.90 -10.94
CA ALA A 112 3.02 1.82 -10.10
C ALA A 112 2.17 1.68 -8.83
N GLY A 113 2.16 0.50 -8.21
CA GLY A 113 1.36 0.24 -7.01
C GLY A 113 2.08 -0.61 -5.97
N ILE A 114 1.76 -0.36 -4.70
CA ILE A 114 2.21 -1.17 -3.56
C ILE A 114 1.01 -1.58 -2.73
N ASP A 115 0.92 -2.88 -2.44
CA ASP A 115 0.03 -3.43 -1.42
C ASP A 115 0.85 -3.87 -0.22
N MET A 116 0.63 -3.21 0.92
CA MET A 116 1.26 -3.57 2.20
C MET A 116 0.25 -4.34 3.06
N ASP A 117 0.46 -5.64 3.18
CA ASP A 117 -0.29 -6.56 4.05
C ASP A 117 -1.82 -6.58 3.82
N GLY A 118 -2.27 -6.35 2.58
CA GLY A 118 -3.68 -6.34 2.19
C GLY A 118 -4.09 -7.58 1.39
N ALA A 119 -5.15 -8.26 1.78
CA ALA A 119 -5.76 -9.28 0.93
C ALA A 119 -6.49 -8.63 -0.24
N THR A 120 -6.17 -9.02 -1.48
CA THR A 120 -6.79 -8.41 -2.66
C THR A 120 -8.21 -8.94 -2.88
N HIS A 121 -9.19 -8.05 -2.97
CA HIS A 121 -10.61 -8.42 -3.03
C HIS A 121 -11.18 -8.36 -4.46
N ALA A 122 -10.61 -7.52 -5.32
CA ALA A 122 -11.03 -7.40 -6.72
C ALA A 122 -9.97 -8.04 -7.64
N PRO A 123 -10.25 -9.19 -8.26
CA PRO A 123 -9.28 -9.90 -9.08
C PRO A 123 -8.85 -9.07 -10.29
N ILE A 124 -7.61 -9.29 -10.73
CA ILE A 124 -7.11 -8.75 -12.01
C ILE A 124 -7.84 -9.50 -13.13
N PRO A 125 -8.29 -8.82 -14.19
CA PRO A 125 -8.86 -9.50 -15.37
C PRO A 125 -7.81 -10.34 -16.11
N ASP A 126 -8.27 -11.27 -16.94
CA ASP A 126 -7.42 -12.20 -17.68
C ASP A 126 -6.39 -11.54 -18.61
N HIS A 127 -6.66 -10.31 -19.07
CA HIS A 127 -5.68 -9.54 -19.85
C HIS A 127 -4.51 -8.99 -19.01
N GLY A 128 -4.56 -9.15 -17.70
CA GLY A 128 -3.48 -8.82 -16.79
C GLY A 128 -3.30 -7.33 -16.48
N LEU A 129 -2.27 -7.04 -15.67
CA LEU A 129 -1.80 -5.70 -15.34
C LEU A 129 -0.28 -5.63 -15.55
N SER A 130 0.16 -4.80 -16.51
CA SER A 130 1.58 -4.71 -16.90
C SER A 130 2.37 -3.64 -16.14
N ARG A 131 1.71 -2.79 -15.36
CA ARG A 131 2.40 -1.76 -14.58
C ARG A 131 3.07 -2.37 -13.34
N PRO A 132 4.21 -1.81 -12.89
CA PRO A 132 4.96 -2.31 -11.74
C PRO A 132 4.10 -2.45 -10.49
N PHE A 133 4.26 -3.58 -9.79
CA PHE A 133 3.53 -3.86 -8.56
C PHE A 133 4.40 -4.55 -7.50
N LEU A 134 4.31 -4.07 -6.26
CA LEU A 134 4.99 -4.65 -5.11
C LEU A 134 3.97 -5.15 -4.09
N PHE A 135 4.07 -6.43 -3.75
CA PHE A 135 3.49 -6.98 -2.54
C PHE A 135 4.52 -6.99 -1.41
N LEU A 136 4.19 -6.38 -0.28
CA LEU A 136 5.02 -6.35 0.93
C LEU A 136 4.17 -6.78 2.12
N GLY A 137 4.38 -7.97 2.67
CA GLY A 137 3.50 -8.51 3.71
C GLY A 137 4.21 -9.20 4.84
N LYS A 138 3.49 -9.42 5.93
CA LYS A 138 3.99 -10.23 7.04
C LYS A 138 4.13 -11.69 6.62
N GLN A 139 5.25 -12.30 7.01
CA GLN A 139 5.56 -13.69 6.65
C GLN A 139 4.45 -14.67 7.05
N PHE A 140 3.93 -14.55 8.25
CA PHE A 140 2.91 -15.45 8.78
C PHE A 140 1.67 -15.59 7.88
N SER A 141 1.21 -14.51 7.23
CA SER A 141 -0.04 -14.51 6.45
C SER A 141 0.16 -14.66 4.94
N TYR A 142 1.37 -14.39 4.44
CA TYR A 142 1.59 -14.29 3.00
C TYR A 142 2.70 -15.23 2.50
N THR A 143 3.09 -16.22 3.31
CA THR A 143 3.92 -17.34 2.85
C THR A 143 3.12 -18.25 1.90
N LEU A 144 3.72 -18.60 0.78
CA LEU A 144 3.10 -19.44 -0.26
C LEU A 144 2.55 -20.76 0.31
N GLY A 145 1.35 -21.10 -0.13
CA GLY A 145 0.71 -22.38 0.20
C GLY A 145 0.12 -22.49 1.61
N THR A 146 0.13 -21.40 2.40
CA THR A 146 -0.43 -21.43 3.77
C THR A 146 -1.96 -21.26 3.82
N GLY A 147 -2.59 -20.91 2.70
CA GLY A 147 -4.02 -20.62 2.65
C GLY A 147 -4.41 -19.26 3.21
N GLY A 148 -5.71 -18.95 3.24
CA GLY A 148 -6.18 -17.65 3.75
C GLY A 148 -5.84 -16.47 2.83
N ALA A 149 -5.31 -15.38 3.39
CA ALA A 149 -5.05 -14.13 2.65
C ALA A 149 -4.08 -14.30 1.48
N VAL A 150 -3.07 -15.17 1.62
CA VAL A 150 -2.07 -15.41 0.57
C VAL A 150 -2.68 -15.89 -0.75
N THR A 151 -3.78 -16.63 -0.72
CA THR A 151 -4.44 -17.14 -1.93
C THR A 151 -4.88 -16.02 -2.87
N THR A 152 -5.15 -14.82 -2.34
CA THR A 152 -5.52 -13.66 -3.14
C THR A 152 -4.31 -13.10 -3.89
N TRP A 153 -3.14 -13.08 -3.27
CA TRP A 153 -1.89 -12.67 -3.92
C TRP A 153 -1.41 -13.73 -4.93
N GLU A 154 -1.52 -15.04 -4.60
CA GLU A 154 -1.20 -16.14 -5.53
C GLU A 154 -2.08 -16.08 -6.79
N ARG A 155 -3.36 -15.72 -6.66
CA ARG A 155 -4.27 -15.51 -7.78
C ARG A 155 -3.79 -14.36 -8.66
N ASP A 156 -3.56 -13.20 -8.06
CA ASP A 156 -3.28 -11.96 -8.80
C ASP A 156 -1.84 -11.92 -9.33
N TRP A 157 -0.90 -12.58 -8.65
CA TRP A 157 0.48 -12.69 -9.12
C TRP A 157 0.61 -13.20 -10.55
N LYS A 158 -0.20 -14.17 -10.91
CA LYS A 158 -0.19 -14.78 -12.26
C LYS A 158 -0.60 -13.78 -13.35
N LEU A 159 -1.40 -12.79 -12.99
CA LEU A 159 -1.96 -11.78 -13.86
C LEU A 159 -1.19 -10.45 -13.83
N LEU A 160 -0.20 -10.31 -12.97
CA LEU A 160 0.78 -9.23 -13.00
C LEU A 160 1.85 -9.58 -14.05
N THR A 161 1.79 -8.93 -15.22
CA THR A 161 2.64 -9.26 -16.39
C THR A 161 3.89 -8.39 -16.50
N GLY A 162 3.95 -7.27 -15.78
CA GLY A 162 5.11 -6.38 -15.73
C GLY A 162 6.07 -6.71 -14.59
N TRP A 163 6.88 -5.71 -14.23
CA TRP A 163 7.75 -5.84 -13.06
C TRP A 163 6.93 -6.09 -11.79
N LYS A 164 7.30 -7.09 -11.04
CA LYS A 164 6.62 -7.46 -9.81
C LYS A 164 7.59 -8.02 -8.78
N ARG A 165 7.30 -7.78 -7.50
CA ARG A 165 7.99 -8.42 -6.35
C ARG A 165 6.98 -8.79 -5.29
N TRP A 166 7.32 -9.86 -4.60
CA TRP A 166 6.61 -10.34 -3.43
C TRP A 166 7.61 -10.48 -2.30
N LEU A 167 7.51 -9.60 -1.33
CA LEU A 167 8.42 -9.50 -0.20
C LEU A 167 7.69 -9.84 1.09
N LEU A 168 8.33 -10.66 1.92
CA LEU A 168 7.83 -11.08 3.22
C LEU A 168 8.73 -10.52 4.31
N VAL A 169 8.12 -10.01 5.38
CA VAL A 169 8.84 -9.47 6.53
C VAL A 169 8.65 -10.40 7.73
N ALA A 170 9.73 -11.09 8.12
CA ALA A 170 9.74 -11.95 9.30
C ALA A 170 9.58 -11.13 10.57
N GLY A 171 8.81 -11.65 11.54
CA GLY A 171 8.52 -10.96 12.80
C GLY A 171 7.54 -9.79 12.69
N ALA A 172 7.10 -9.41 11.49
CA ALA A 172 6.10 -8.36 11.34
C ALA A 172 4.69 -8.86 11.71
N ILE A 173 3.89 -7.95 12.27
CA ILE A 173 2.45 -8.07 12.44
C ILE A 173 1.72 -7.09 11.50
N HIS A 174 0.40 -7.16 11.44
CA HIS A 174 -0.38 -6.28 10.56
C HIS A 174 -0.10 -4.79 10.76
N ALA A 175 0.07 -4.35 11.99
CA ALA A 175 0.37 -2.95 12.33
C ALA A 175 1.82 -2.52 11.99
N SER A 176 2.73 -3.46 11.70
CA SER A 176 4.15 -3.17 11.44
C SER A 176 4.41 -2.32 10.20
N PHE A 177 3.45 -2.27 9.28
CA PHE A 177 3.51 -1.45 8.06
C PHE A 177 2.89 -0.05 8.24
N THR A 178 2.76 0.41 9.49
CA THR A 178 2.18 1.69 9.88
C THR A 178 2.97 2.31 11.04
N ASP A 179 2.67 3.56 11.39
CA ASP A 179 3.29 4.23 12.54
C ASP A 179 2.81 3.68 13.90
N LEU A 180 1.79 2.80 13.92
CA LEU A 180 1.23 2.27 15.17
C LEU A 180 2.24 1.50 16.00
N GLY A 181 3.15 0.73 15.35
CA GLY A 181 4.21 0.02 16.07
C GLY A 181 5.15 0.99 16.79
N LEU A 182 5.57 2.06 16.12
CA LEU A 182 6.43 3.08 16.71
C LEU A 182 5.73 3.81 17.88
N LEU A 183 4.47 4.16 17.70
CA LEU A 183 3.68 4.80 18.76
C LEU A 183 3.49 3.87 19.96
N ALA A 184 3.24 2.60 19.73
CA ALA A 184 3.13 1.59 20.80
C ALA A 184 4.44 1.47 21.59
N ASP A 185 5.60 1.41 20.90
CA ASP A 185 6.91 1.40 21.55
C ASP A 185 7.10 2.63 22.46
N GLN A 186 6.70 3.83 21.98
CA GLN A 186 6.86 5.08 22.72
C GLN A 186 6.04 5.15 24.01
N ILE A 187 4.91 4.46 24.05
CA ILE A 187 4.02 4.43 25.24
C ILE A 187 4.10 3.10 26.00
N GLY A 188 5.06 2.24 25.65
CA GLY A 188 5.34 0.99 26.37
C GLY A 188 4.27 -0.10 26.16
N ILE A 189 3.55 -0.09 25.03
CA ILE A 189 2.58 -1.14 24.70
C ILE A 189 3.27 -2.23 23.91
N ASP A 190 3.28 -3.46 24.45
CA ASP A 190 3.69 -4.65 23.71
C ASP A 190 2.63 -5.02 22.67
N THR A 191 3.02 -5.00 21.40
CA THR A 191 2.15 -5.37 20.27
C THR A 191 2.22 -6.85 19.91
N GLY A 192 3.10 -7.61 20.54
CA GLY A 192 3.40 -9.00 20.19
C GLY A 192 4.17 -9.15 18.85
N ALA A 193 4.72 -8.07 18.30
CA ALA A 193 5.55 -8.11 17.11
C ALA A 193 6.95 -8.66 17.45
N GLY A 194 7.53 -9.44 16.54
CA GLY A 194 8.95 -9.87 16.63
C GLY A 194 9.94 -8.77 16.28
N LEU A 195 9.45 -7.60 15.81
CA LEU A 195 10.24 -6.42 15.45
C LEU A 195 9.78 -5.21 16.25
N SER A 196 10.73 -4.35 16.64
CA SER A 196 10.36 -3.04 17.17
C SER A 196 9.65 -2.19 16.11
N GLY A 197 8.82 -1.24 16.54
CA GLY A 197 8.13 -0.32 15.65
C GLY A 197 9.12 0.52 14.83
N ALA A 198 10.24 0.95 15.42
CA ALA A 198 11.31 1.66 14.72
C ALA A 198 11.93 0.80 13.60
N ARG A 199 12.19 -0.49 13.86
CA ARG A 199 12.74 -1.41 12.84
C ARG A 199 11.76 -1.67 11.72
N SER A 200 10.50 -1.94 12.06
CA SER A 200 9.41 -2.13 11.09
C SER A 200 9.26 -0.94 10.16
N LEU A 201 9.35 0.27 10.71
CA LEU A 201 9.23 1.51 9.96
C LEU A 201 10.45 1.74 9.04
N ASP A 202 11.69 1.45 9.51
CA ASP A 202 12.91 1.53 8.68
C ASP A 202 12.81 0.59 7.46
N ILE A 203 12.37 -0.66 7.66
CA ILE A 203 12.15 -1.62 6.58
C ILE A 203 11.11 -1.08 5.60
N THR A 204 9.92 -0.71 6.09
CA THR A 204 8.82 -0.24 5.25
C THR A 204 9.23 0.95 4.40
N ARG A 205 9.85 1.97 5.01
CA ARG A 205 10.34 3.16 4.31
C ARG A 205 11.38 2.84 3.26
N ALA A 206 12.33 1.97 3.58
CA ALA A 206 13.42 1.62 2.66
C ALA A 206 12.87 0.97 1.38
N TYR A 207 11.95 -0.01 1.50
CA TYR A 207 11.41 -0.73 0.35
C TYR A 207 10.38 0.10 -0.43
N VAL A 208 9.53 0.87 0.24
CA VAL A 208 8.58 1.78 -0.42
C VAL A 208 9.32 2.85 -1.21
N ARG A 209 10.35 3.48 -0.61
CA ARG A 209 11.19 4.46 -1.29
C ARG A 209 11.94 3.85 -2.47
N ALA A 210 12.57 2.70 -2.28
CA ALA A 210 13.29 2.01 -3.35
C ALA A 210 12.37 1.73 -4.55
N PHE A 211 11.12 1.27 -4.29
CA PHE A 211 10.15 1.02 -5.32
C PHE A 211 9.77 2.30 -6.09
N PHE A 212 9.51 3.41 -5.41
CA PHE A 212 9.17 4.66 -6.07
C PHE A 212 10.36 5.28 -6.81
N ASP A 213 11.57 5.24 -6.23
CA ASP A 213 12.77 5.71 -6.91
C ASP A 213 13.03 4.94 -8.21
N GLN A 214 12.82 3.61 -8.19
CA GLN A 214 12.99 2.79 -9.40
C GLN A 214 11.94 3.07 -10.46
N HIS A 215 10.66 3.11 -10.08
CA HIS A 215 9.57 3.11 -11.05
C HIS A 215 9.01 4.49 -11.42
N LEU A 216 9.24 5.52 -10.59
CA LEU A 216 8.83 6.88 -10.90
C LEU A 216 10.02 7.77 -11.33
N ARG A 217 11.25 7.42 -10.91
CA ARG A 217 12.44 8.25 -11.17
C ARG A 217 13.50 7.53 -11.99
N SER A 218 13.24 6.29 -12.39
CA SER A 218 14.16 5.45 -13.18
C SER A 218 15.55 5.31 -12.53
N LYS A 219 15.59 5.24 -11.18
CA LYS A 219 16.81 5.02 -10.42
C LYS A 219 16.89 3.55 -9.98
N PRO A 220 17.74 2.73 -10.58
CA PRO A 220 17.87 1.32 -10.20
C PRO A 220 18.10 1.14 -8.69
N GLN A 221 17.45 0.15 -8.09
CA GLN A 221 17.47 -0.10 -6.65
C GLN A 221 17.84 -1.57 -6.37
N ALA A 222 19.09 -1.83 -6.04
CA ALA A 222 19.58 -3.18 -5.72
C ALA A 222 18.78 -3.84 -4.58
N LEU A 223 18.19 -3.05 -3.69
CA LEU A 223 17.32 -3.52 -2.60
C LEU A 223 16.08 -4.29 -3.09
N LEU A 224 15.66 -4.05 -4.34
CA LEU A 224 14.50 -4.71 -4.96
C LEU A 224 14.88 -5.92 -5.81
N ASP A 225 16.16 -6.18 -6.00
CA ASP A 225 16.64 -7.25 -6.87
C ASP A 225 17.05 -8.51 -6.10
N GLN A 226 17.54 -8.37 -4.86
CA GLN A 226 18.04 -9.45 -4.05
C GLN A 226 17.94 -9.17 -2.54
N PRO A 227 17.98 -10.21 -1.69
CA PRO A 227 18.05 -10.04 -0.23
C PRO A 227 19.22 -9.14 0.19
N SER A 228 18.98 -8.32 1.20
CA SER A 228 19.98 -7.37 1.72
C SER A 228 20.43 -7.74 3.13
N PRO A 229 21.74 -7.80 3.41
CA PRO A 229 22.25 -7.99 4.77
C PRO A 229 21.80 -6.91 5.76
N ARG A 230 21.45 -5.74 5.25
CA ARG A 230 20.87 -4.65 6.08
C ARG A 230 19.46 -4.97 6.57
N TYR A 231 18.72 -5.77 5.82
CA TYR A 231 17.33 -6.13 6.10
C TYR A 231 17.16 -7.67 6.03
N PRO A 232 17.82 -8.42 6.94
CA PRO A 232 17.76 -9.88 6.92
C PRO A 232 16.37 -10.44 7.20
N GLU A 233 15.46 -9.62 7.72
CA GLU A 233 14.06 -9.97 7.96
C GLU A 233 13.24 -10.04 6.69
N VAL A 234 13.75 -9.47 5.57
CA VAL A 234 13.01 -9.40 4.31
C VAL A 234 13.44 -10.54 3.39
N THR A 235 12.50 -11.40 3.04
CA THR A 235 12.68 -12.49 2.10
C THR A 235 11.91 -12.27 0.80
N PHE A 236 12.50 -12.74 -0.30
CA PHE A 236 11.88 -12.67 -1.63
C PHE A 236 11.11 -13.97 -1.87
N CYS A 237 9.85 -13.82 -2.25
CA CYS A 237 8.96 -14.92 -2.56
C CYS A 237 8.80 -15.04 -4.08
N SER A 238 9.03 -16.25 -4.62
CA SER A 238 8.90 -16.54 -6.05
C SER A 238 7.89 -17.67 -6.26
N PRO A 239 6.62 -17.33 -6.52
CA PRO A 239 5.58 -18.35 -6.73
C PRO A 239 5.85 -19.31 -7.88
N GLU A 240 6.62 -18.89 -8.88
CA GLU A 240 7.00 -19.72 -10.02
C GLU A 240 7.92 -20.88 -9.61
N THR A 241 8.78 -20.67 -8.62
CA THR A 241 9.76 -21.68 -8.14
C THR A 241 9.30 -22.40 -6.88
N LYS A 242 8.16 -21.99 -6.28
CA LYS A 242 7.67 -22.43 -4.96
C LYS A 242 8.71 -22.29 -3.85
N THR A 243 9.68 -21.41 -3.99
CA THR A 243 10.73 -21.15 -3.03
C THR A 243 10.62 -19.77 -2.45
N SER A 244 10.70 -19.68 -1.11
CA SER A 244 11.07 -18.43 -0.41
C SER A 244 12.56 -18.52 -0.15
N ALA A 245 13.35 -17.64 -0.73
CA ALA A 245 14.78 -17.55 -0.49
C ALA A 245 15.09 -16.49 0.58
#